data_9eeb1d1da38274e8343a7c4e32798fd8
#
_entry.id   9eeb1d1da38274e8343a7c4e32798fd8
#
_cell.length_a   1.000
_cell.length_b   1.000
_cell.length_c   1.000
_cell.angle_alpha   90.00
_cell.angle_beta   90.00
_cell.angle_gamma   90.00
#
_symmetry.space_group_name_H-M   'P 1'
#
loop_
_entity.id
_entity.type
_entity.pdbx_description
1 polymer ?
#
loop_
_entity_poly.entity_id
_entity_poly.type
_entity_poly.pdbx_seq_one_letter_code
_entity_poly.pdbx_strand_id
1 'polypeptide(L)'
;YHWLWDSRLYKYDNWEVLRYLLSNLRYWVDEYKLDGFRFDGVTSMLYHHHGLQMEFSGDYEQYFSTATNVDGVVYLMLANEMLHSLYPEIEVIAEDVSGMPTLCLPVNEGGVGFDARLAMSIPDFWVKYLKERPDEQWSMFEMVSTLCNRRYTEKAIAYVESHDQSIVGDKTTAFWLMDAEMYSGMSTLNEPSIVIQRGIALHKMMRLVTASLGGEGYLTFMGNEFGHPEWVDFPREGNNWSHDYCRRRWDLADADHLRYQHLLKFDKAMLALDNDYPYMGAAHQHVSTADDGRQILVFERGDLLFVFNFHPTNTYEGLEIGVPEQGKYRLALDTDAGEFGGASRCGFGVDHFTSPEPVESWVGPYEQTPRAAKMFVLSPSRSAQVYYRVHEHTPVSSEPSTEDIVRENDASASNAR
;
A
#
# COMPACT_ATOMS: atom_id res chain seq x y z
N TYR A 1 22.76 24.77 -8.63
CA TYR A 1 21.60 25.57 -8.16
C TYR A 1 20.33 25.08 -8.85
N HIS A 2 19.37 24.64 -8.03
CA HIS A 2 18.08 24.17 -8.51
C HIS A 2 17.12 25.37 -8.59
N TRP A 3 16.79 25.79 -9.81
CA TRP A 3 16.09 27.04 -10.04
C TRP A 3 14.63 27.05 -9.54
N LEU A 4 13.94 25.89 -9.52
CA LEU A 4 12.55 25.78 -9.05
C LEU A 4 12.48 25.79 -7.52
N TRP A 5 13.40 25.06 -6.85
CA TRP A 5 13.39 24.91 -5.40
C TRP A 5 14.24 25.95 -4.67
N ASP A 6 14.92 26.85 -5.41
CA ASP A 6 15.84 27.84 -4.87
C ASP A 6 16.92 27.22 -3.93
N SER A 7 17.32 26.00 -4.23
CA SER A 7 18.24 25.22 -3.40
C SER A 7 19.64 25.10 -4.01
N ARG A 8 20.61 24.86 -3.16
CA ARG A 8 21.98 24.52 -3.59
C ARG A 8 22.04 23.07 -3.98
N LEU A 9 22.84 22.77 -5.03
CA LEU A 9 23.15 21.41 -5.46
C LEU A 9 24.50 21.03 -4.89
N TYR A 10 24.62 19.76 -4.48
CA TYR A 10 25.91 19.19 -4.10
C TYR A 10 26.78 18.97 -5.32
N LYS A 11 28.08 19.15 -5.14
CA LYS A 11 29.08 18.90 -6.16
C LYS A 11 29.57 17.45 -6.00
N TYR A 12 28.87 16.52 -6.65
CA TYR A 12 29.10 15.06 -6.47
C TYR A 12 30.46 14.58 -7.01
N ASP A 13 31.11 15.33 -7.90
CA ASP A 13 32.46 15.06 -8.37
C ASP A 13 33.56 15.42 -7.34
N ASN A 14 33.20 16.02 -6.20
CA ASN A 14 34.10 16.45 -5.16
C ASN A 14 34.21 15.39 -4.05
N TRP A 15 35.44 14.89 -3.81
CA TRP A 15 35.73 13.88 -2.78
C TRP A 15 35.25 14.25 -1.38
N GLU A 16 35.40 15.51 -0.96
CA GLU A 16 34.98 15.92 0.38
C GLU A 16 33.47 16.00 0.51
N VAL A 17 32.76 16.31 -0.59
CA VAL A 17 31.29 16.26 -0.62
C VAL A 17 30.81 14.82 -0.53
N LEU A 18 31.37 13.90 -1.31
CA LEU A 18 31.08 12.48 -1.21
C LEU A 18 31.34 11.92 0.20
N ARG A 19 32.52 12.24 0.76
CA ARG A 19 32.84 11.83 2.12
C ARG A 19 31.87 12.34 3.15
N TYR A 20 31.46 13.61 3.05
CA TYR A 20 30.47 14.21 3.92
C TYR A 20 29.12 13.49 3.82
N LEU A 21 28.59 13.29 2.62
CA LEU A 21 27.29 12.68 2.39
C LEU A 21 27.26 11.20 2.84
N LEU A 22 28.27 10.41 2.48
CA LEU A 22 28.36 9.00 2.89
C LEU A 22 28.57 8.86 4.40
N SER A 23 29.41 9.71 5.02
CA SER A 23 29.58 9.73 6.47
C SER A 23 28.29 10.12 7.20
N ASN A 24 27.49 11.02 6.62
CA ASN A 24 26.20 11.42 7.18
C ASN A 24 25.20 10.25 7.20
N LEU A 25 25.07 9.48 6.12
CA LEU A 25 24.24 8.29 6.09
C LEU A 25 24.64 7.29 7.19
N ARG A 26 25.93 6.98 7.26
CA ARG A 26 26.47 6.10 8.29
C ARG A 26 26.22 6.61 9.70
N TYR A 27 26.40 7.91 9.94
CA TYR A 27 26.16 8.54 11.23
C TYR A 27 24.72 8.32 11.71
N TRP A 28 23.74 8.50 10.85
CA TRP A 28 22.33 8.30 11.21
C TRP A 28 22.00 6.85 11.57
N VAL A 29 22.60 5.88 10.90
CA VAL A 29 22.45 4.47 11.26
C VAL A 29 23.18 4.14 12.56
N ASP A 30 24.47 4.54 12.66
CA ASP A 30 25.32 4.18 13.81
C ASP A 30 24.81 4.82 15.12
N GLU A 31 24.42 6.10 15.08
CA GLU A 31 24.05 6.85 16.28
C GLU A 31 22.54 6.78 16.59
N TYR A 32 21.69 6.87 15.59
CA TYR A 32 20.23 6.93 15.78
C TYR A 32 19.51 5.62 15.49
N LYS A 33 20.22 4.60 15.02
CA LYS A 33 19.66 3.26 14.74
C LYS A 33 18.51 3.30 13.74
N LEU A 34 18.64 4.10 12.68
CA LEU A 34 17.66 4.11 11.60
C LEU A 34 17.69 2.78 10.85
N ASP A 35 16.51 2.28 10.49
CA ASP A 35 16.33 1.04 9.75
C ASP A 35 16.39 1.26 8.22
N GLY A 36 16.38 2.50 7.76
CA GLY A 36 16.43 2.82 6.34
C GLY A 36 16.39 4.31 6.03
N PHE A 37 16.37 4.61 4.73
CA PHE A 37 16.32 5.97 4.21
C PHE A 37 15.34 6.08 3.03
N ARG A 38 14.60 7.18 2.98
CA ARG A 38 13.99 7.68 1.76
C ARG A 38 14.87 8.79 1.19
N PHE A 39 15.30 8.61 -0.04
CA PHE A 39 15.98 9.68 -0.80
C PHE A 39 14.92 10.51 -1.52
N ASP A 40 14.89 11.79 -1.17
CA ASP A 40 13.98 12.80 -1.71
C ASP A 40 14.49 13.33 -3.06
N GLY A 41 13.59 13.55 -4.02
CA GLY A 41 13.91 14.20 -5.28
C GLY A 41 14.97 13.49 -6.12
N VAL A 42 15.02 12.17 -6.14
CA VAL A 42 16.04 11.39 -6.85
C VAL A 42 16.12 11.76 -8.33
N THR A 43 14.98 11.99 -9.00
CA THR A 43 14.96 12.45 -10.40
C THR A 43 15.82 13.72 -10.59
N SER A 44 15.78 14.65 -9.64
CA SER A 44 16.60 15.87 -9.68
C SER A 44 18.10 15.60 -9.56
N MET A 45 18.50 14.49 -8.95
CA MET A 45 19.88 14.06 -8.84
C MET A 45 20.36 13.30 -10.07
N LEU A 46 19.47 12.54 -10.71
CA LEU A 46 19.80 11.71 -11.87
C LEU A 46 20.08 12.50 -13.15
N TYR A 47 19.53 13.72 -13.28
CA TYR A 47 19.56 14.47 -14.53
C TYR A 47 19.98 15.92 -14.35
N HIS A 48 20.76 16.47 -15.31
CA HIS A 48 21.17 17.88 -15.32
C HIS A 48 19.99 18.86 -15.50
N HIS A 49 18.92 18.44 -16.12
CA HIS A 49 17.66 19.21 -16.22
C HIS A 49 16.75 19.03 -15.01
N HIS A 50 17.15 18.21 -14.01
CA HIS A 50 16.42 17.98 -12.74
C HIS A 50 14.99 17.41 -12.92
N GLY A 51 14.66 16.82 -14.07
CA GLY A 51 13.30 16.37 -14.39
C GLY A 51 12.32 17.50 -14.70
N LEU A 52 12.78 18.75 -14.74
CA LEU A 52 11.91 19.91 -14.93
C LEU A 52 11.58 20.11 -16.42
N GLN A 53 10.28 20.28 -16.72
CA GLN A 53 9.77 20.46 -18.08
C GLN A 53 10.13 19.32 -19.04
N MET A 54 10.33 18.12 -18.49
CA MET A 54 10.61 16.90 -19.24
C MET A 54 9.52 15.88 -18.99
N GLU A 55 9.11 15.21 -20.06
CA GLU A 55 8.25 14.05 -20.00
C GLU A 55 9.09 12.78 -20.23
N PHE A 56 8.91 11.79 -19.39
CA PHE A 56 9.56 10.49 -19.53
C PHE A 56 8.56 9.51 -20.16
N SER A 57 8.66 9.31 -21.48
CA SER A 57 7.76 8.45 -22.26
C SER A 57 8.17 6.98 -22.28
N GLY A 58 9.35 6.67 -21.73
CA GLY A 58 9.90 5.33 -21.71
C GLY A 58 11.03 5.11 -22.74
N ASP A 59 11.37 6.10 -23.54
CA ASP A 59 12.48 6.02 -24.49
C ASP A 59 13.82 5.93 -23.78
N TYR A 60 14.67 4.99 -24.20
CA TYR A 60 15.97 4.75 -23.60
C TYR A 60 16.85 6.01 -23.49
N GLU A 61 16.87 6.83 -24.56
CA GLU A 61 17.67 8.05 -24.61
C GLU A 61 17.24 9.12 -23.59
N GLN A 62 16.01 9.07 -23.08
CA GLN A 62 15.56 9.97 -22.03
C GLN A 62 16.22 9.65 -20.68
N TYR A 63 16.56 8.40 -20.46
CA TYR A 63 17.18 7.92 -19.23
C TYR A 63 18.70 7.90 -19.28
N PHE A 64 19.28 7.58 -20.45
CA PHE A 64 20.72 7.31 -20.60
C PHE A 64 21.28 8.15 -21.76
N SER A 65 21.51 9.42 -21.48
CA SER A 65 22.04 10.37 -22.47
C SER A 65 23.02 11.33 -21.81
N THR A 66 23.47 12.34 -22.55
CA THR A 66 24.29 13.43 -22.01
C THR A 66 23.56 14.30 -20.98
N ALA A 67 22.24 14.16 -20.84
CA ALA A 67 21.47 14.81 -19.79
C ALA A 67 21.59 14.09 -18.45
N THR A 68 22.06 12.83 -18.42
CA THR A 68 22.26 12.08 -17.18
C THR A 68 23.41 12.67 -16.39
N ASN A 69 23.15 12.99 -15.13
CA ASN A 69 24.17 13.44 -14.18
C ASN A 69 24.93 12.23 -13.61
N VAL A 70 25.98 11.82 -14.31
CA VAL A 70 26.74 10.63 -13.95
C VAL A 70 27.31 10.71 -12.53
N ASP A 71 27.76 11.88 -12.09
CA ASP A 71 28.33 12.06 -10.74
C ASP A 71 27.26 11.86 -9.66
N GLY A 72 26.02 12.34 -9.92
CA GLY A 72 24.88 12.10 -9.05
C GLY A 72 24.48 10.62 -8.99
N VAL A 73 24.45 9.94 -10.13
CA VAL A 73 24.19 8.49 -10.21
C VAL A 73 25.26 7.71 -9.43
N VAL A 74 26.54 8.03 -9.63
CA VAL A 74 27.65 7.37 -8.93
C VAL A 74 27.56 7.58 -7.42
N TYR A 75 27.20 8.79 -6.96
CA TYR A 75 26.95 9.03 -5.53
C TYR A 75 25.84 8.11 -4.99
N LEU A 76 24.71 7.99 -5.70
CA LEU A 76 23.62 7.12 -5.27
C LEU A 76 24.02 5.65 -5.23
N MET A 77 24.78 5.17 -6.24
CA MET A 77 25.35 3.82 -6.25
C MET A 77 26.27 3.58 -5.06
N LEU A 78 27.15 4.53 -4.76
CA LEU A 78 28.07 4.45 -3.62
C LEU A 78 27.32 4.46 -2.28
N ALA A 79 26.27 5.26 -2.17
CA ALA A 79 25.44 5.32 -0.97
C ALA A 79 24.75 3.98 -0.71
N ASN A 80 24.09 3.42 -1.71
CA ASN A 80 23.38 2.15 -1.60
C ASN A 80 24.35 0.98 -1.34
N GLU A 81 25.45 0.90 -2.09
CA GLU A 81 26.47 -0.15 -1.90
C GLU A 81 27.09 -0.10 -0.50
N MET A 82 27.42 1.10 -0.01
CA MET A 82 27.97 1.28 1.34
C MET A 82 26.95 0.86 2.41
N LEU A 83 25.70 1.30 2.27
CA LEU A 83 24.65 1.00 3.24
C LEU A 83 24.40 -0.50 3.32
N HIS A 84 24.16 -1.18 2.19
CA HIS A 84 23.90 -2.62 2.18
C HIS A 84 25.11 -3.46 2.61
N SER A 85 26.34 -3.00 2.30
CA SER A 85 27.55 -3.69 2.75
C SER A 85 27.77 -3.61 4.26
N LEU A 86 27.42 -2.47 4.88
CA LEU A 86 27.62 -2.26 6.31
C LEU A 86 26.40 -2.73 7.13
N TYR A 87 25.22 -2.64 6.58
CA TYR A 87 23.95 -2.92 7.23
C TYR A 87 23.03 -3.72 6.30
N PRO A 88 23.17 -5.05 6.23
CA PRO A 88 22.47 -5.89 5.25
C PRO A 88 20.92 -5.83 5.31
N GLU A 89 20.37 -5.46 6.47
CA GLU A 89 18.92 -5.38 6.69
C GLU A 89 18.35 -3.97 6.44
N ILE A 90 19.18 -3.03 5.96
CA ILE A 90 18.75 -1.64 5.75
C ILE A 90 17.86 -1.54 4.51
N GLU A 91 16.82 -0.72 4.57
CA GLU A 91 15.94 -0.45 3.43
C GLU A 91 16.22 0.95 2.87
N VAL A 92 16.45 1.04 1.57
CA VAL A 92 16.71 2.32 0.89
C VAL A 92 15.70 2.54 -0.23
N ILE A 93 14.90 3.60 -0.07
CA ILE A 93 13.75 3.89 -0.92
C ILE A 93 14.02 5.17 -1.73
N ALA A 94 13.77 5.13 -3.04
CA ALA A 94 13.88 6.28 -3.92
C ALA A 94 12.53 6.97 -4.12
N GLU A 95 12.49 8.28 -3.95
CA GLU A 95 11.43 9.08 -4.54
C GLU A 95 11.86 9.50 -5.95
N ASP A 96 11.27 8.87 -6.95
CA ASP A 96 11.61 9.12 -8.36
C ASP A 96 10.36 9.12 -9.24
N VAL A 97 10.18 10.19 -10.01
CA VAL A 97 9.09 10.34 -10.99
C VAL A 97 9.51 10.01 -12.42
N SER A 98 10.82 9.85 -12.69
CA SER A 98 11.30 9.60 -14.04
C SER A 98 10.97 8.20 -14.55
N GLY A 99 10.85 7.24 -13.64
CA GLY A 99 10.74 5.83 -13.99
C GLY A 99 12.04 5.26 -14.58
N MET A 100 13.21 5.80 -14.20
CA MET A 100 14.50 5.32 -14.69
C MET A 100 14.62 3.80 -14.52
N PRO A 101 14.87 3.05 -15.61
CA PRO A 101 15.16 1.62 -15.53
C PRO A 101 16.39 1.35 -14.67
N THR A 102 16.43 0.19 -14.01
CA THR A 102 17.55 -0.26 -13.16
C THR A 102 17.74 0.52 -11.85
N LEU A 103 16.87 1.47 -11.54
CA LEU A 103 16.98 2.23 -10.29
C LEU A 103 17.00 1.30 -9.05
N CYS A 104 16.14 0.29 -9.05
CA CYS A 104 15.96 -0.68 -7.97
C CYS A 104 16.66 -2.04 -8.24
N LEU A 105 17.62 -2.09 -9.17
CA LEU A 105 18.49 -3.26 -9.30
C LEU A 105 19.76 -3.09 -8.47
N PRO A 106 20.33 -4.17 -7.93
CA PRO A 106 21.60 -4.14 -7.21
C PRO A 106 22.74 -3.53 -8.03
N VAL A 107 23.68 -2.87 -7.37
CA VAL A 107 24.81 -2.21 -8.05
C VAL A 107 25.67 -3.22 -8.83
N ASN A 108 25.89 -4.42 -8.29
CA ASN A 108 26.65 -5.49 -8.95
C ASN A 108 25.92 -6.07 -10.19
N GLU A 109 24.62 -5.80 -10.35
CA GLU A 109 23.83 -6.15 -11.55
C GLU A 109 23.70 -4.97 -12.53
N GLY A 110 24.39 -3.86 -12.27
CA GLY A 110 24.39 -2.66 -13.09
C GLY A 110 23.27 -1.67 -12.76
N GLY A 111 22.64 -1.81 -11.60
CA GLY A 111 21.62 -0.89 -11.09
C GLY A 111 22.18 0.21 -10.19
N VAL A 112 21.28 1.07 -9.71
CA VAL A 112 21.63 2.14 -8.75
C VAL A 112 21.57 1.64 -7.31
N GLY A 113 20.85 0.55 -7.03
CA GLY A 113 20.92 -0.19 -5.77
C GLY A 113 19.83 0.16 -4.74
N PHE A 114 18.78 0.89 -5.12
CA PHE A 114 17.64 1.08 -4.23
C PHE A 114 16.83 -0.20 -4.07
N ASP A 115 16.24 -0.42 -2.89
CA ASP A 115 15.37 -1.56 -2.62
C ASP A 115 13.98 -1.38 -3.21
N ALA A 116 13.46 -0.15 -3.18
CA ALA A 116 12.15 0.18 -3.70
C ALA A 116 12.09 1.64 -4.18
N ARG A 117 11.04 1.94 -4.97
CA ARG A 117 10.67 3.32 -5.28
C ARG A 117 9.26 3.65 -4.77
N LEU A 118 8.98 4.92 -4.53
CA LEU A 118 7.63 5.37 -4.25
C LEU A 118 6.76 5.29 -5.52
N ALA A 119 5.56 4.73 -5.38
CA ALA A 119 4.59 4.61 -6.48
C ALA A 119 3.81 5.93 -6.67
N MET A 120 4.49 6.99 -7.10
CA MET A 120 3.97 8.36 -7.15
C MET A 120 2.76 8.56 -8.07
N SER A 121 2.55 7.70 -9.05
CA SER A 121 1.36 7.72 -9.92
C SER A 121 0.07 7.36 -9.19
N ILE A 122 0.15 6.63 -8.09
CA ILE A 122 -1.03 6.17 -7.34
C ILE A 122 -1.76 7.32 -6.63
N PRO A 123 -1.11 8.16 -5.81
CA PRO A 123 -1.79 9.29 -5.19
C PRO A 123 -2.32 10.30 -6.22
N ASP A 124 -1.60 10.53 -7.32
CA ASP A 124 -2.07 11.40 -8.41
C ASP A 124 -3.34 10.85 -9.07
N PHE A 125 -3.40 9.53 -9.28
CA PHE A 125 -4.60 8.85 -9.74
C PHE A 125 -5.78 9.07 -8.78
N TRP A 126 -5.58 8.87 -7.47
CA TRP A 126 -6.64 9.07 -6.49
C TRP A 126 -7.12 10.52 -6.43
N VAL A 127 -6.21 11.50 -6.43
CA VAL A 127 -6.59 12.91 -6.47
C VAL A 127 -7.40 13.23 -7.73
N LYS A 128 -6.97 12.75 -8.89
CA LYS A 128 -7.68 12.93 -10.16
C LYS A 128 -9.09 12.32 -10.11
N TYR A 129 -9.19 11.06 -9.63
CA TYR A 129 -10.48 10.38 -9.51
C TYR A 129 -11.44 11.12 -8.59
N LEU A 130 -10.97 11.56 -7.43
CA LEU A 130 -11.80 12.28 -6.47
C LEU A 130 -12.24 13.66 -6.95
N LYS A 131 -11.41 14.34 -7.76
CA LYS A 131 -11.72 15.66 -8.33
C LYS A 131 -12.66 15.60 -9.52
N GLU A 132 -12.45 14.65 -10.42
CA GLU A 132 -13.01 14.68 -11.76
C GLU A 132 -14.17 13.71 -11.97
N ARG A 133 -14.31 12.67 -11.13
CA ARG A 133 -15.28 11.59 -11.34
C ARG A 133 -16.09 11.25 -10.10
N PRO A 134 -17.41 11.22 -10.18
CA PRO A 134 -18.22 10.58 -9.16
C PRO A 134 -17.90 9.07 -9.12
N ASP A 135 -18.07 8.45 -7.94
CA ASP A 135 -17.72 7.04 -7.74
C ASP A 135 -18.52 6.06 -8.62
N GLU A 136 -19.70 6.45 -9.10
CA GLU A 136 -20.47 5.71 -10.10
C GLU A 136 -19.76 5.53 -11.45
N GLN A 137 -18.74 6.35 -11.71
CA GLN A 137 -17.98 6.34 -12.96
C GLN A 137 -16.55 5.81 -12.79
N TRP A 138 -16.23 5.28 -11.61
CA TRP A 138 -14.90 4.72 -11.39
C TRP A 138 -14.71 3.44 -12.20
N SER A 139 -13.59 3.36 -12.94
CA SER A 139 -13.22 2.19 -13.72
C SER A 139 -12.31 1.28 -12.92
N MET A 140 -12.71 0.04 -12.76
CA MET A 140 -11.92 -1.01 -12.12
C MET A 140 -10.69 -1.35 -12.96
N PHE A 141 -10.84 -1.29 -14.29
CA PHE A 141 -9.74 -1.52 -15.20
C PHE A 141 -8.66 -0.43 -15.10
N GLU A 142 -9.03 0.85 -15.11
CA GLU A 142 -8.07 1.95 -14.92
C GLU A 142 -7.39 1.87 -13.56
N MET A 143 -8.15 1.52 -12.51
CA MET A 143 -7.63 1.34 -11.15
C MET A 143 -6.57 0.24 -11.12
N VAL A 144 -6.86 -0.95 -11.64
CA VAL A 144 -5.90 -2.04 -11.75
C VAL A 144 -4.68 -1.65 -12.57
N SER A 145 -4.92 -1.03 -13.73
CA SER A 145 -3.83 -0.61 -14.63
C SER A 145 -2.88 0.37 -13.96
N THR A 146 -3.39 1.26 -13.10
CA THR A 146 -2.54 2.20 -12.36
C THR A 146 -1.84 1.55 -11.18
N LEU A 147 -2.58 0.80 -10.35
CA LEU A 147 -2.02 0.16 -9.15
C LEU A 147 -0.98 -0.91 -9.48
N CYS A 148 -1.15 -1.61 -10.60
CA CYS A 148 -0.21 -2.64 -11.04
C CYS A 148 0.89 -2.12 -11.99
N ASN A 149 0.91 -0.81 -12.27
CA ASN A 149 1.88 -0.23 -13.20
C ASN A 149 3.26 -0.08 -12.54
N ARG A 150 3.96 -1.18 -12.46
CA ARG A 150 5.35 -1.21 -12.00
C ARG A 150 6.20 -2.11 -12.90
N ARG A 151 7.50 -1.84 -12.93
CA ARG A 151 8.43 -2.66 -13.70
C ARG A 151 8.57 -4.04 -13.05
N TYR A 152 8.73 -5.05 -13.89
CA TYR A 152 9.07 -6.39 -13.41
C TYR A 152 10.38 -6.32 -12.61
N THR A 153 10.43 -7.00 -11.47
CA THR A 153 11.53 -7.02 -10.50
C THR A 153 11.74 -5.76 -9.65
N GLU A 154 11.08 -4.66 -9.93
CA GLU A 154 11.15 -3.47 -9.08
C GLU A 154 10.07 -3.50 -7.99
N LYS A 155 10.46 -3.28 -6.76
CA LYS A 155 9.52 -3.10 -5.65
C LYS A 155 9.04 -1.65 -5.60
N ALA A 156 7.78 -1.47 -5.20
CA ALA A 156 7.15 -0.18 -5.05
C ALA A 156 6.51 -0.03 -3.66
N ILE A 157 6.60 1.17 -3.10
CA ILE A 157 5.86 1.55 -1.90
C ILE A 157 4.62 2.32 -2.33
N ALA A 158 3.46 1.71 -2.12
CA ALA A 158 2.18 2.29 -2.50
C ALA A 158 1.64 3.22 -1.41
N TYR A 159 0.84 4.21 -1.79
CA TYR A 159 0.17 5.09 -0.84
C TYR A 159 -0.99 5.84 -1.51
N VAL A 160 -1.98 6.23 -0.71
CA VAL A 160 -3.14 6.99 -1.18
C VAL A 160 -2.82 8.49 -1.19
N GLU A 161 -2.14 8.96 -0.16
CA GLU A 161 -1.64 10.33 -0.05
C GLU A 161 -0.35 10.39 0.77
N SER A 162 0.45 11.41 0.53
CA SER A 162 1.62 11.78 1.32
C SER A 162 1.54 13.25 1.74
N HIS A 163 2.64 13.79 2.26
CA HIS A 163 2.78 15.22 2.53
C HIS A 163 2.60 16.07 1.25
N ASP A 164 2.98 15.54 0.08
CA ASP A 164 2.86 16.30 -1.18
C ASP A 164 1.41 16.63 -1.52
N GLN A 165 0.50 15.66 -1.39
CA GLN A 165 -0.92 15.89 -1.65
C GLN A 165 -1.57 16.71 -0.52
N SER A 166 -1.21 16.43 0.73
CA SER A 166 -1.87 17.02 1.90
C SER A 166 -1.31 18.38 2.32
N ILE A 167 -0.08 18.74 1.93
CA ILE A 167 0.57 19.99 2.30
C ILE A 167 0.71 20.92 1.10
N VAL A 168 1.27 20.40 0.00
CA VAL A 168 1.66 21.20 -1.17
C VAL A 168 0.53 21.27 -2.18
N GLY A 169 -0.19 20.16 -2.35
CA GLY A 169 -1.11 20.01 -3.46
C GLY A 169 -2.50 20.52 -3.20
N ASP A 170 -3.16 20.11 -2.12
CA ASP A 170 -4.59 20.37 -2.01
C ASP A 170 -5.21 19.93 -0.65
N LYS A 171 -6.18 19.01 -0.72
CA LYS A 171 -6.96 18.49 0.40
C LYS A 171 -6.52 17.08 0.74
N THR A 172 -6.75 16.65 1.97
CA THR A 172 -6.62 15.24 2.34
C THR A 172 -7.64 14.39 1.58
N THR A 173 -7.34 13.11 1.41
CA THR A 173 -8.27 12.13 0.81
C THR A 173 -9.62 12.13 1.50
N ALA A 174 -9.64 12.17 2.83
CA ALA A 174 -10.87 12.23 3.61
C ALA A 174 -11.68 13.50 3.30
N PHE A 175 -11.00 14.64 3.17
CA PHE A 175 -11.66 15.89 2.86
C PHE A 175 -12.18 15.95 1.39
N TRP A 176 -11.47 15.33 0.45
CA TRP A 176 -11.99 15.15 -0.91
C TRP A 176 -13.27 14.31 -0.95
N LEU A 177 -13.37 13.29 -0.10
CA LEU A 177 -14.52 12.39 -0.03
C LEU A 177 -15.74 13.03 0.65
N MET A 178 -15.55 13.85 1.68
CA MET A 178 -16.61 14.27 2.60
C MET A 178 -16.76 15.79 2.74
N ASP A 179 -15.76 16.56 2.33
CA ASP A 179 -15.73 18.02 2.35
C ASP A 179 -16.19 18.61 3.72
N ALA A 180 -16.87 19.74 3.70
CA ALA A 180 -17.33 20.46 4.88
C ALA A 180 -18.26 19.65 5.80
N GLU A 181 -18.87 18.57 5.32
CA GLU A 181 -19.67 17.67 6.16
C GLU A 181 -18.87 17.01 7.29
N MET A 182 -17.54 16.91 7.14
CA MET A 182 -16.68 16.39 8.22
C MET A 182 -16.73 17.25 9.50
N TYR A 183 -17.02 18.54 9.39
CA TYR A 183 -17.06 19.43 10.57
C TYR A 183 -18.30 19.21 11.45
N SER A 184 -19.38 18.67 10.90
CA SER A 184 -20.65 18.46 11.63
C SER A 184 -21.14 17.01 11.62
N GLY A 185 -20.77 16.21 10.63
CA GLY A 185 -21.29 14.86 10.39
C GLY A 185 -20.50 13.74 11.06
N MET A 186 -19.36 14.02 11.67
CA MET A 186 -18.49 12.98 12.25
C MET A 186 -18.89 12.56 13.68
N SER A 187 -19.92 13.16 14.26
CA SER A 187 -20.44 12.73 15.58
C SER A 187 -21.21 11.41 15.48
N THR A 188 -20.92 10.46 16.37
CA THR A 188 -21.65 9.18 16.51
C THR A 188 -23.01 9.35 17.20
N LEU A 189 -23.29 10.52 17.77
CA LEU A 189 -24.55 10.83 18.44
C LEU A 189 -25.70 11.08 17.45
N ASN A 190 -25.39 11.33 16.20
CA ASN A 190 -26.35 11.55 15.12
C ASN A 190 -26.18 10.48 14.05
N GLU A 191 -27.25 10.19 13.31
CA GLU A 191 -27.14 9.37 12.10
C GLU A 191 -26.22 10.02 11.08
N PRO A 192 -25.30 9.28 10.45
CA PRO A 192 -24.41 9.84 9.44
C PRO A 192 -25.20 10.20 8.18
N SER A 193 -24.84 11.34 7.57
CA SER A 193 -25.34 11.66 6.24
C SER A 193 -24.84 10.65 5.19
N ILE A 194 -25.49 10.62 4.04
CA ILE A 194 -25.06 9.79 2.90
C ILE A 194 -23.62 10.13 2.50
N VAL A 195 -23.21 11.40 2.59
CA VAL A 195 -21.87 11.85 2.27
C VAL A 195 -20.85 11.24 3.24
N ILE A 196 -21.13 11.28 4.54
CA ILE A 196 -20.27 10.69 5.57
C ILE A 196 -20.19 9.17 5.44
N GLN A 197 -21.32 8.48 5.24
CA GLN A 197 -21.34 7.02 5.05
C GLN A 197 -20.50 6.62 3.82
N ARG A 198 -20.75 7.28 2.69
CA ARG A 198 -20.00 7.08 1.45
C ARG A 198 -18.52 7.34 1.66
N GLY A 199 -18.17 8.48 2.28
CA GLY A 199 -16.78 8.89 2.46
C GLY A 199 -16.00 7.92 3.35
N ILE A 200 -16.56 7.47 4.46
CA ILE A 200 -15.96 6.47 5.36
C ILE A 200 -15.77 5.13 4.62
N ALA A 201 -16.77 4.68 3.87
CA ALA A 201 -16.68 3.43 3.12
C ALA A 201 -15.57 3.47 2.06
N LEU A 202 -15.58 4.49 1.20
CA LEU A 202 -14.59 4.65 0.13
C LEU A 202 -13.18 4.89 0.66
N HIS A 203 -13.01 5.67 1.75
CA HIS A 203 -11.70 5.89 2.36
C HIS A 203 -11.04 4.56 2.79
N LYS A 204 -11.79 3.66 3.42
CA LYS A 204 -11.32 2.31 3.79
C LYS A 204 -10.95 1.49 2.56
N MET A 205 -11.84 1.47 1.56
CA MET A 205 -11.64 0.68 0.34
C MET A 205 -10.44 1.17 -0.47
N MET A 206 -10.27 2.48 -0.64
CA MET A 206 -9.12 3.07 -1.34
C MET A 206 -7.80 2.68 -0.67
N ARG A 207 -7.74 2.74 0.65
CA ARG A 207 -6.55 2.36 1.40
C ARG A 207 -6.26 0.86 1.29
N LEU A 208 -7.27 0.02 1.44
CA LEU A 208 -7.11 -1.43 1.34
C LEU A 208 -6.67 -1.87 -0.07
N VAL A 209 -7.31 -1.36 -1.13
CA VAL A 209 -6.93 -1.74 -2.50
C VAL A 209 -5.53 -1.23 -2.85
N THR A 210 -5.16 -0.05 -2.37
CA THR A 210 -3.81 0.49 -2.58
C THR A 210 -2.76 -0.34 -1.86
N ALA A 211 -2.97 -0.68 -0.60
CA ALA A 211 -2.04 -1.49 0.19
C ALA A 211 -1.88 -2.92 -0.35
N SER A 212 -2.97 -3.51 -0.86
CA SER A 212 -2.97 -4.91 -1.29
C SER A 212 -2.61 -5.13 -2.77
N LEU A 213 -2.72 -4.10 -3.62
CA LEU A 213 -2.48 -4.23 -5.06
C LEU A 213 -1.35 -3.34 -5.58
N GLY A 214 -1.05 -2.24 -4.88
CA GLY A 214 -0.21 -1.16 -5.41
C GLY A 214 1.30 -1.34 -5.28
N GLY A 215 1.78 -2.30 -4.50
CA GLY A 215 3.23 -2.45 -4.29
C GLY A 215 3.59 -3.56 -3.31
N GLU A 216 4.83 -3.51 -2.84
CA GLU A 216 5.41 -4.43 -1.85
C GLU A 216 5.56 -3.80 -0.46
N GLY A 217 5.04 -2.60 -0.30
CA GLY A 217 4.94 -1.88 0.97
C GLY A 217 3.90 -0.77 0.90
N TYR A 218 3.51 -0.24 2.05
CA TYR A 218 2.48 0.78 2.15
C TYR A 218 2.92 1.93 3.06
N LEU A 219 2.85 3.16 2.53
CA LEU A 219 3.12 4.38 3.29
C LEU A 219 1.81 4.97 3.80
N THR A 220 1.72 5.16 5.10
CA THR A 220 0.65 5.92 5.74
C THR A 220 1.15 7.31 6.12
N PHE A 221 0.62 8.35 5.50
CA PHE A 221 0.89 9.71 5.94
C PHE A 221 0.12 10.02 7.22
N MET A 222 0.78 10.64 8.19
CA MET A 222 0.22 10.93 9.52
C MET A 222 -1.15 11.62 9.43
N GLY A 223 -2.16 11.01 10.01
CA GLY A 223 -3.56 11.45 9.98
C GLY A 223 -4.41 10.75 8.93
N ASN A 224 -3.82 10.14 7.90
CA ASN A 224 -4.58 9.38 6.91
C ASN A 224 -5.21 8.13 7.52
N GLU A 225 -4.57 7.51 8.53
CA GLU A 225 -5.04 6.32 9.24
C GLU A 225 -6.42 6.51 9.92
N PHE A 226 -6.75 7.74 10.30
CA PHE A 226 -8.07 8.05 10.88
C PHE A 226 -8.89 9.06 10.06
N GLY A 227 -8.40 9.45 8.87
CA GLY A 227 -9.10 10.39 7.99
C GLY A 227 -9.10 11.81 8.52
N HIS A 228 -7.93 12.33 8.93
CA HIS A 228 -7.80 13.72 9.40
C HIS A 228 -8.44 14.69 8.40
N PRO A 229 -9.30 15.62 8.85
CA PRO A 229 -10.12 16.42 7.93
C PRO A 229 -9.36 17.54 7.20
N GLU A 230 -8.24 17.99 7.76
CA GLU A 230 -7.56 19.17 7.27
C GLU A 230 -6.16 18.84 6.74
N TRP A 231 -5.75 19.60 5.73
CA TRP A 231 -4.35 19.59 5.28
C TRP A 231 -3.43 20.21 6.33
N VAL A 232 -2.12 20.02 6.15
CA VAL A 232 -1.12 20.72 6.96
C VAL A 232 -0.79 22.03 6.29
N ASP A 233 -1.09 23.16 6.96
CA ASP A 233 -0.72 24.50 6.49
C ASP A 233 0.45 25.03 7.34
N PHE A 234 1.61 25.19 6.73
CA PHE A 234 2.81 25.70 7.41
C PHE A 234 2.64 27.16 7.86
N PRO A 235 3.36 27.58 8.93
CA PRO A 235 3.43 28.97 9.31
C PRO A 235 3.84 29.86 8.13
N ARG A 236 2.97 30.81 7.76
CA ARG A 236 3.16 31.77 6.68
C ARG A 236 2.41 33.05 6.97
N GLU A 237 2.68 34.09 6.21
CA GLU A 237 2.03 35.41 6.39
C GLU A 237 0.50 35.28 6.37
N GLY A 238 -0.07 34.52 5.45
CA GLY A 238 -1.52 34.36 5.29
C GLY A 238 -2.24 33.68 6.47
N ASN A 239 -1.54 33.00 7.37
CA ASN A 239 -2.08 32.41 8.61
C ASN A 239 -1.45 33.00 9.88
N ASN A 240 -0.89 34.22 9.80
CA ASN A 240 -0.21 34.91 10.89
C ASN A 240 0.94 34.12 11.53
N TRP A 241 1.65 33.35 10.73
CA TRP A 241 2.75 32.49 11.16
C TRP A 241 2.33 31.47 12.25
N SER A 242 1.07 31.04 12.25
CA SER A 242 0.52 30.10 13.22
C SER A 242 1.05 28.68 12.98
N HIS A 243 1.43 28.01 14.07
CA HIS A 243 1.76 26.59 14.07
C HIS A 243 0.53 25.69 14.29
N ASP A 244 -0.65 26.25 14.56
CA ASP A 244 -1.83 25.45 14.90
C ASP A 244 -2.34 24.63 13.70
N TYR A 245 -2.18 25.17 12.48
CA TYR A 245 -2.62 24.51 11.24
C TYR A 245 -1.65 23.43 10.71
N CYS A 246 -0.47 23.30 11.30
CA CYS A 246 0.47 22.23 10.97
C CYS A 246 0.48 21.07 11.98
N ARG A 247 -0.45 21.08 12.92
CA ARG A 247 -0.60 20.00 13.91
C ARG A 247 -1.67 19.02 13.50
N ARG A 248 -1.39 17.73 13.74
CA ARG A 248 -2.42 16.72 13.64
C ARG A 248 -3.26 16.67 14.92
N ARG A 249 -4.57 16.56 14.73
CA ARG A 249 -5.57 16.51 15.78
C ARG A 249 -5.83 15.05 16.18
N TRP A 250 -4.87 14.45 16.90
CA TRP A 250 -4.98 13.06 17.36
C TRP A 250 -6.18 12.86 18.31
N ASP A 251 -6.60 13.90 19.00
CA ASP A 251 -7.79 13.91 19.83
C ASP A 251 -9.07 13.56 19.06
N LEU A 252 -9.13 13.78 17.75
CA LEU A 252 -10.25 13.35 16.92
C LEU A 252 -10.34 11.83 16.81
N ALA A 253 -9.20 11.16 16.73
CA ALA A 253 -9.14 9.70 16.65
C ALA A 253 -9.44 9.03 18.01
N ASP A 254 -9.08 9.70 19.11
CA ASP A 254 -9.25 9.20 20.49
C ASP A 254 -10.66 9.44 21.04
N ALA A 255 -11.45 10.28 20.38
CA ALA A 255 -12.78 10.65 20.85
C ALA A 255 -13.84 9.58 20.51
N ASP A 256 -14.36 8.86 21.50
CA ASP A 256 -15.36 7.79 21.34
C ASP A 256 -16.67 8.23 20.68
N HIS A 257 -16.99 9.52 20.77
CA HIS A 257 -18.18 10.10 20.16
C HIS A 257 -17.97 10.59 18.72
N LEU A 258 -16.79 10.32 18.13
CA LEU A 258 -16.48 10.71 16.76
C LEU A 258 -16.18 9.48 15.87
N ARG A 259 -16.57 9.55 14.61
CA ARG A 259 -16.43 8.46 13.63
C ARG A 259 -14.99 8.24 13.14
N TYR A 260 -14.05 9.14 13.45
CA TYR A 260 -12.63 8.97 13.14
C TYR A 260 -12.06 7.68 13.75
N GLN A 261 -12.54 7.26 14.92
CA GLN A 261 -12.16 6.01 15.55
C GLN A 261 -12.44 4.77 14.67
N HIS A 262 -13.48 4.82 13.83
CA HIS A 262 -13.82 3.71 12.94
C HIS A 262 -12.77 3.52 11.86
N LEU A 263 -12.26 4.63 11.31
CA LEU A 263 -11.18 4.60 10.32
C LEU A 263 -9.87 4.12 10.94
N LEU A 264 -9.53 4.59 12.16
CA LEU A 264 -8.34 4.13 12.89
C LEU A 264 -8.42 2.63 13.25
N LYS A 265 -9.59 2.15 13.67
CA LYS A 265 -9.79 0.70 13.93
C LYS A 265 -9.61 -0.12 12.67
N PHE A 266 -10.13 0.37 11.55
CA PHE A 266 -9.93 -0.28 10.25
C PHE A 266 -8.47 -0.31 9.83
N ASP A 267 -7.73 0.79 10.00
CA ASP A 267 -6.31 0.85 9.72
C ASP A 267 -5.52 -0.20 10.52
N LYS A 268 -5.78 -0.28 11.82
CA LYS A 268 -5.18 -1.30 12.69
C LYS A 268 -5.50 -2.73 12.21
N ALA A 269 -6.74 -2.98 11.80
CA ALA A 269 -7.16 -4.29 11.31
C ALA A 269 -6.49 -4.63 9.96
N MET A 270 -6.36 -3.66 9.05
CA MET A 270 -5.67 -3.82 7.78
C MET A 270 -4.17 -4.17 7.97
N LEU A 271 -3.50 -3.49 8.89
CA LEU A 271 -2.09 -3.77 9.22
C LEU A 271 -1.94 -5.10 9.98
N ALA A 272 -2.86 -5.41 10.90
CA ALA A 272 -2.85 -6.70 11.59
C ALA A 272 -3.05 -7.88 10.63
N LEU A 273 -3.88 -7.70 9.59
CA LEU A 273 -4.05 -8.71 8.55
C LEU A 273 -2.74 -9.05 7.84
N ASP A 274 -1.85 -8.07 7.61
CA ASP A 274 -0.55 -8.31 7.00
C ASP A 274 0.41 -9.06 7.95
N ASN A 275 0.31 -8.85 9.26
CA ASN A 275 1.06 -9.63 10.23
C ASN A 275 0.63 -11.12 10.27
N ASP A 276 -0.68 -11.38 10.12
CA ASP A 276 -1.24 -12.73 10.13
C ASP A 276 -1.04 -13.45 8.79
N TYR A 277 -1.14 -12.69 7.69
CA TYR A 277 -1.02 -13.14 6.31
C TYR A 277 -0.19 -12.12 5.53
N PRO A 278 1.14 -12.26 5.44
CA PRO A 278 2.03 -11.29 4.82
C PRO A 278 1.70 -11.06 3.34
N TYR A 279 0.67 -10.25 3.07
CA TYR A 279 0.17 -10.03 1.71
C TYR A 279 0.88 -8.88 0.99
N MET A 280 1.27 -7.81 1.71
CA MET A 280 1.87 -6.63 1.06
C MET A 280 3.17 -7.00 0.34
N GLY A 281 4.04 -7.78 1.00
CA GLY A 281 5.30 -8.26 0.42
C GLY A 281 5.20 -9.52 -0.42
N ALA A 282 4.02 -10.12 -0.59
CA ALA A 282 3.86 -11.39 -1.29
C ALA A 282 4.16 -11.25 -2.78
N ALA A 283 4.93 -12.21 -3.33
CA ALA A 283 5.25 -12.25 -4.75
C ALA A 283 4.03 -12.65 -5.62
N HIS A 284 3.13 -13.49 -5.07
CA HIS A 284 1.92 -13.88 -5.77
C HIS A 284 0.91 -12.75 -5.82
N GLN A 285 0.55 -12.33 -7.02
CA GLN A 285 -0.50 -11.36 -7.30
C GLN A 285 -1.20 -11.76 -8.58
N HIS A 286 -2.52 -11.92 -8.52
CA HIS A 286 -3.32 -12.21 -9.71
C HIS A 286 -4.67 -11.52 -9.65
N VAL A 287 -4.91 -10.64 -10.60
CA VAL A 287 -6.23 -10.02 -10.78
C VAL A 287 -7.07 -10.94 -11.65
N SER A 288 -8.15 -11.46 -11.10
CA SER A 288 -9.09 -12.34 -11.82
C SER A 288 -10.26 -11.58 -12.44
N THR A 289 -10.68 -10.48 -11.84
CA THR A 289 -11.84 -9.71 -12.31
C THR A 289 -11.61 -8.21 -12.09
N ALA A 290 -11.79 -7.42 -13.15
CA ALA A 290 -11.96 -5.97 -13.09
C ALA A 290 -13.10 -5.60 -14.03
N ASP A 291 -14.32 -5.53 -13.48
CA ASP A 291 -15.57 -5.34 -14.20
C ASP A 291 -16.12 -3.94 -13.96
N ASP A 292 -15.98 -3.07 -14.94
CA ASP A 292 -16.46 -1.69 -14.86
C ASP A 292 -17.99 -1.59 -14.81
N GLY A 293 -18.69 -2.54 -15.44
CA GLY A 293 -20.16 -2.54 -15.51
C GLY A 293 -20.82 -2.84 -14.18
N ARG A 294 -20.22 -3.74 -13.40
CA ARG A 294 -20.66 -4.09 -12.04
C ARG A 294 -19.88 -3.36 -10.96
N GLN A 295 -18.79 -2.70 -11.31
CA GLN A 295 -17.79 -2.10 -10.41
C GLN A 295 -17.24 -3.11 -9.39
N ILE A 296 -16.96 -4.33 -9.86
CA ILE A 296 -16.39 -5.43 -9.09
C ILE A 296 -14.92 -5.61 -9.45
N LEU A 297 -14.10 -5.70 -8.40
CA LEU A 297 -12.69 -6.04 -8.50
C LEU A 297 -12.40 -7.26 -7.62
N VAL A 298 -11.79 -8.30 -8.20
CA VAL A 298 -11.37 -9.50 -7.48
C VAL A 298 -9.93 -9.83 -7.83
N PHE A 299 -9.12 -10.06 -6.81
CA PHE A 299 -7.72 -10.45 -6.99
C PHE A 299 -7.19 -11.25 -5.81
N GLU A 300 -6.12 -11.95 -6.06
CA GLU A 300 -5.34 -12.70 -5.07
C GLU A 300 -4.04 -11.95 -4.77
N ARG A 301 -3.67 -11.92 -3.50
CA ARG A 301 -2.35 -11.45 -3.07
C ARG A 301 -1.86 -12.33 -1.92
N GLY A 302 -0.72 -13.03 -2.14
CA GLY A 302 -0.31 -14.09 -1.22
C GLY A 302 -1.40 -15.16 -1.08
N ASP A 303 -1.74 -15.51 0.16
CA ASP A 303 -2.76 -16.50 0.48
C ASP A 303 -4.18 -15.91 0.66
N LEU A 304 -4.32 -14.61 0.37
CA LEU A 304 -5.59 -13.90 0.52
C LEU A 304 -6.28 -13.65 -0.82
N LEU A 305 -7.61 -13.68 -0.75
CA LEU A 305 -8.50 -13.33 -1.84
C LEU A 305 -9.27 -12.06 -1.46
N PHE A 306 -9.13 -11.03 -2.28
CA PHE A 306 -9.76 -9.73 -2.10
C PHE A 306 -10.94 -9.57 -3.06
N VAL A 307 -12.09 -9.15 -2.53
CA VAL A 307 -13.33 -8.91 -3.28
C VAL A 307 -13.82 -7.51 -2.96
N PHE A 308 -13.81 -6.62 -3.95
CA PHE A 308 -14.28 -5.25 -3.81
C PHE A 308 -15.54 -5.04 -4.63
N ASN A 309 -16.52 -4.37 -4.03
CA ASN A 309 -17.69 -3.86 -4.71
C ASN A 309 -17.74 -2.34 -4.54
N PHE A 310 -17.27 -1.62 -5.55
CA PHE A 310 -17.29 -0.15 -5.57
C PHE A 310 -18.65 0.42 -5.98
N HIS A 311 -19.58 -0.43 -6.41
CA HIS A 311 -20.90 0.03 -6.87
C HIS A 311 -21.65 0.77 -5.74
N PRO A 312 -22.19 1.96 -6.01
CA PRO A 312 -22.78 2.82 -4.98
C PRO A 312 -24.00 2.23 -4.28
N THR A 313 -24.77 1.40 -4.97
CA THR A 313 -26.08 0.90 -4.49
C THR A 313 -26.30 -0.60 -4.65
N ASN A 314 -25.68 -1.25 -5.66
CA ASN A 314 -25.95 -2.65 -5.93
C ASN A 314 -25.19 -3.56 -4.97
N THR A 315 -25.95 -4.35 -4.23
CA THR A 315 -25.45 -5.50 -3.46
C THR A 315 -25.63 -6.74 -4.30
N TYR A 316 -24.59 -7.54 -4.45
CA TYR A 316 -24.64 -8.80 -5.20
C TYR A 316 -24.79 -9.97 -4.24
N GLU A 317 -26.00 -10.53 -4.17
CA GLU A 317 -26.27 -11.76 -3.43
C GLU A 317 -25.83 -12.96 -4.28
N GLY A 318 -24.88 -13.72 -3.78
CA GLY A 318 -24.33 -14.86 -4.54
C GLY A 318 -23.48 -14.45 -5.74
N LEU A 319 -22.63 -13.45 -5.56
CA LEU A 319 -21.60 -13.11 -6.56
C LEU A 319 -20.69 -14.32 -6.78
N GLU A 320 -20.66 -14.82 -8.03
CA GLU A 320 -19.73 -15.88 -8.43
C GLU A 320 -18.33 -15.29 -8.61
N ILE A 321 -17.35 -15.85 -7.92
CA ILE A 321 -15.94 -15.47 -8.03
C ILE A 321 -15.06 -16.69 -8.21
N GLY A 322 -14.03 -16.55 -9.02
CA GLY A 322 -13.01 -17.56 -9.20
C GLY A 322 -12.03 -17.60 -8.05
N VAL A 323 -11.61 -18.80 -7.66
CA VAL A 323 -10.61 -19.01 -6.61
C VAL A 323 -9.50 -19.94 -7.10
N PRO A 324 -8.24 -19.79 -6.60
CA PRO A 324 -7.10 -20.55 -7.10
C PRO A 324 -7.20 -22.03 -6.78
N GLU A 325 -7.75 -22.37 -5.62
CA GLU A 325 -7.79 -23.71 -5.11
C GLU A 325 -9.15 -24.08 -4.52
N GLN A 326 -9.51 -25.37 -4.65
CA GLN A 326 -10.70 -25.90 -3.99
C GLN A 326 -10.52 -25.93 -2.47
N GLY A 327 -11.61 -25.79 -1.77
CA GLY A 327 -11.63 -25.91 -0.32
C GLY A 327 -12.68 -25.04 0.36
N LYS A 328 -12.37 -24.70 1.58
CA LYS A 328 -13.18 -23.85 2.43
C LYS A 328 -12.49 -22.51 2.64
N TYR A 329 -13.24 -21.44 2.48
CA TYR A 329 -12.77 -20.09 2.71
C TYR A 329 -13.57 -19.41 3.81
N ARG A 330 -12.92 -18.52 4.56
CA ARG A 330 -13.53 -17.68 5.59
C ARG A 330 -13.14 -16.23 5.44
N LEU A 331 -14.01 -15.37 5.91
CA LEU A 331 -13.79 -13.94 5.97
C LEU A 331 -12.71 -13.61 7.01
N ALA A 332 -11.64 -12.93 6.58
CA ALA A 332 -10.58 -12.41 7.43
C ALA A 332 -10.82 -10.93 7.79
N LEU A 333 -11.28 -10.14 6.81
CA LEU A 333 -11.55 -8.70 6.99
C LEU A 333 -12.80 -8.32 6.18
N ASP A 334 -13.65 -7.48 6.78
CA ASP A 334 -14.79 -6.86 6.10
C ASP A 334 -14.82 -5.36 6.40
N THR A 335 -14.68 -4.54 5.35
CA THR A 335 -14.75 -3.08 5.51
C THR A 335 -16.11 -2.60 5.98
N ASP A 336 -17.15 -3.42 5.84
CA ASP A 336 -18.53 -3.12 6.27
C ASP A 336 -18.85 -3.57 7.71
N ALA A 337 -17.85 -4.08 8.45
CA ALA A 337 -18.05 -4.43 9.84
C ALA A 337 -18.42 -3.21 10.68
N GLY A 338 -19.32 -3.40 11.67
CA GLY A 338 -19.86 -2.32 12.51
C GLY A 338 -18.81 -1.57 13.31
N GLU A 339 -17.74 -2.26 13.75
CA GLU A 339 -16.61 -1.63 14.42
C GLU A 339 -15.85 -0.62 13.55
N PHE A 340 -15.94 -0.76 12.24
CA PHE A 340 -15.39 0.16 11.23
C PHE A 340 -16.44 1.15 10.70
N GLY A 341 -17.57 1.29 11.38
CA GLY A 341 -18.67 2.19 11.00
C GLY A 341 -19.50 1.70 9.81
N GLY A 342 -19.48 0.41 9.52
CA GLY A 342 -20.28 -0.24 8.49
C GLY A 342 -21.61 -0.79 9.02
N ALA A 343 -22.35 -1.46 8.16
CA ALA A 343 -23.68 -2.02 8.44
C ALA A 343 -23.65 -3.51 8.86
N SER A 344 -22.47 -4.14 8.92
CA SER A 344 -22.28 -5.56 9.27
C SER A 344 -23.13 -6.51 8.43
N ARG A 345 -23.18 -6.31 7.11
CA ARG A 345 -23.98 -7.12 6.19
C ARG A 345 -23.39 -8.51 5.93
N CYS A 346 -22.08 -8.69 6.13
CA CYS A 346 -21.39 -9.97 6.06
C CYS A 346 -21.10 -10.52 7.45
N GLY A 347 -21.23 -11.84 7.62
CA GLY A 347 -20.95 -12.52 8.90
C GLY A 347 -19.58 -13.13 8.95
N PHE A 348 -18.81 -12.82 9.99
CA PHE A 348 -17.59 -13.58 10.31
C PHE A 348 -17.95 -15.00 10.77
N GLY A 349 -17.09 -15.97 10.47
CA GLY A 349 -17.28 -17.37 10.86
C GLY A 349 -18.16 -18.19 9.93
N VAL A 350 -18.66 -17.59 8.84
CA VAL A 350 -19.36 -18.30 7.78
C VAL A 350 -18.35 -19.04 6.90
N ASP A 351 -18.55 -20.33 6.68
CA ASP A 351 -17.75 -21.14 5.78
C ASP A 351 -18.30 -21.03 4.35
N HIS A 352 -17.42 -20.62 3.42
CA HIS A 352 -17.70 -20.61 1.99
C HIS A 352 -17.02 -21.82 1.35
N PHE A 353 -17.80 -22.68 0.73
CA PHE A 353 -17.29 -23.88 0.04
C PHE A 353 -17.18 -23.62 -1.46
N THR A 354 -16.16 -24.21 -2.06
CA THR A 354 -15.93 -24.08 -3.50
C THR A 354 -16.55 -25.21 -4.28
N SER A 355 -16.92 -24.94 -5.54
CA SER A 355 -17.25 -25.94 -6.55
C SER A 355 -16.06 -26.12 -7.51
N PRO A 356 -15.79 -27.35 -8.01
CA PRO A 356 -14.66 -27.64 -8.89
C PRO A 356 -14.92 -27.24 -10.34
N GLU A 357 -15.58 -26.12 -10.54
CA GLU A 357 -15.87 -25.58 -11.87
C GLU A 357 -14.99 -24.38 -12.12
N PRO A 358 -14.23 -24.35 -13.25
CA PRO A 358 -13.39 -23.23 -13.58
C PRO A 358 -14.22 -21.98 -13.88
N VAL A 359 -13.67 -20.82 -13.52
CA VAL A 359 -14.27 -19.51 -13.80
C VAL A 359 -13.35 -18.74 -14.71
N GLU A 360 -13.90 -18.23 -15.80
CA GLU A 360 -13.20 -17.29 -16.69
C GLU A 360 -12.85 -16.01 -15.93
N SER A 361 -11.67 -15.47 -16.23
CA SER A 361 -11.12 -14.30 -15.57
C SER A 361 -10.94 -13.18 -16.59
N TRP A 362 -11.38 -11.96 -16.23
CA TRP A 362 -11.35 -10.82 -17.14
C TRP A 362 -10.89 -9.55 -16.43
N VAL A 363 -9.92 -8.86 -17.01
CA VAL A 363 -9.47 -7.54 -16.57
C VAL A 363 -9.74 -6.54 -17.69
N GLY A 364 -10.81 -5.80 -17.57
CA GLY A 364 -11.34 -4.98 -18.67
C GLY A 364 -11.60 -5.85 -19.90
N PRO A 365 -11.01 -5.53 -21.08
CA PRO A 365 -11.18 -6.31 -22.30
C PRO A 365 -10.24 -7.54 -22.40
N TYR A 366 -9.35 -7.76 -21.41
CA TYR A 366 -8.31 -8.78 -21.50
C TYR A 366 -8.68 -10.03 -20.71
N GLU A 367 -8.63 -11.17 -21.40
CA GLU A 367 -8.76 -12.48 -20.77
C GLU A 367 -7.53 -12.76 -19.88
N GLN A 368 -7.77 -13.33 -18.72
CA GLN A 368 -6.75 -13.76 -17.76
C GLN A 368 -6.80 -15.27 -17.60
N THR A 369 -5.81 -15.83 -16.90
CA THR A 369 -5.79 -17.25 -16.58
C THR A 369 -7.03 -17.62 -15.75
N PRO A 370 -7.88 -18.56 -16.21
CA PRO A 370 -9.07 -18.97 -15.48
C PRO A 370 -8.71 -19.51 -14.08
N ARG A 371 -9.62 -19.33 -13.14
CA ARG A 371 -9.48 -19.92 -11.81
C ARG A 371 -10.03 -21.34 -11.80
N ALA A 372 -9.35 -22.21 -11.03
CA ALA A 372 -9.62 -23.65 -11.03
C ALA A 372 -10.95 -24.04 -10.36
N ALA A 373 -11.47 -23.17 -9.51
CA ALA A 373 -12.70 -23.41 -8.78
C ALA A 373 -13.48 -22.09 -8.60
N LYS A 374 -14.73 -22.20 -8.17
CA LYS A 374 -15.57 -21.05 -7.88
C LYS A 374 -16.16 -21.13 -6.48
N MET A 375 -16.46 -19.96 -5.92
CA MET A 375 -17.34 -19.83 -4.75
C MET A 375 -18.32 -18.69 -4.93
N PHE A 376 -19.34 -18.69 -4.11
CA PHE A 376 -20.37 -17.65 -4.10
C PHE A 376 -20.29 -16.85 -2.80
N VAL A 377 -20.28 -15.53 -2.93
CA VAL A 377 -20.19 -14.61 -1.80
C VAL A 377 -21.28 -13.55 -1.85
N LEU A 378 -21.66 -13.02 -0.69
CA LEU A 378 -22.38 -11.78 -0.59
C LEU A 378 -21.37 -10.63 -0.73
N SER A 379 -21.59 -9.74 -1.68
CA SER A 379 -20.75 -8.55 -1.90
C SER A 379 -21.60 -7.29 -1.77
N PRO A 380 -21.66 -6.69 -0.58
CA PRO A 380 -22.45 -5.49 -0.34
C PRO A 380 -21.90 -4.28 -1.10
N SER A 381 -22.78 -3.36 -1.48
CA SER A 381 -22.38 -2.10 -2.11
C SER A 381 -21.40 -1.31 -1.25
N ARG A 382 -20.40 -0.66 -1.90
CA ARG A 382 -19.35 0.13 -1.24
C ARG A 382 -18.70 -0.61 -0.07
N SER A 383 -18.29 -1.86 -0.32
CA SER A 383 -17.56 -2.65 0.66
C SER A 383 -16.49 -3.54 0.01
N ALA A 384 -15.60 -4.01 0.83
CA ALA A 384 -14.60 -5.00 0.45
C ALA A 384 -14.51 -6.10 1.49
N GLN A 385 -14.38 -7.33 1.03
CA GLN A 385 -14.21 -8.53 1.84
C GLN A 385 -12.88 -9.19 1.49
N VAL A 386 -12.16 -9.64 2.51
CA VAL A 386 -10.92 -10.39 2.34
C VAL A 386 -11.13 -11.79 2.90
N TYR A 387 -10.84 -12.80 2.09
CA TYR A 387 -11.00 -14.19 2.46
C TYR A 387 -9.66 -14.90 2.52
N TYR A 388 -9.52 -15.83 3.46
CA TYR A 388 -8.41 -16.77 3.54
C TYR A 388 -8.92 -18.19 3.37
N ARG A 389 -8.08 -19.08 2.82
CA ARG A 389 -8.37 -20.50 2.74
C ARG A 389 -8.15 -21.15 4.09
N VAL A 390 -9.14 -21.90 4.56
CA VAL A 390 -9.03 -22.69 5.79
C VAL A 390 -8.29 -23.97 5.46
N HIS A 391 -7.05 -24.10 5.91
CA HIS A 391 -6.33 -25.36 5.87
C HIS A 391 -6.89 -26.27 6.96
N GLU A 392 -7.34 -27.47 6.59
CA GLU A 392 -7.63 -28.50 7.59
C GLU A 392 -6.30 -28.83 8.26
N HIS A 393 -6.18 -28.55 9.54
CA HIS A 393 -5.08 -29.08 10.32
C HIS A 393 -5.15 -30.60 10.18
N THR A 394 -4.23 -31.20 9.46
CA THR A 394 -3.90 -32.60 9.68
C THR A 394 -3.50 -32.65 11.14
N PRO A 395 -4.19 -33.40 12.02
CA PRO A 395 -3.78 -33.46 13.41
C PRO A 395 -2.33 -33.95 13.38
N VAL A 396 -1.42 -33.14 13.90
CA VAL A 396 -0.04 -33.58 14.18
C VAL A 396 -0.24 -34.82 15.03
N SER A 397 0.15 -35.95 14.48
CA SER A 397 0.05 -37.24 15.11
C SER A 397 0.58 -37.07 16.54
N SER A 398 -0.34 -37.27 17.48
CA SER A 398 -0.17 -37.42 18.91
C SER A 398 1.27 -37.26 19.42
N GLU A 399 1.45 -36.40 20.39
CA GLU A 399 2.58 -36.46 21.33
C GLU A 399 2.91 -37.93 21.61
N PRO A 400 4.18 -38.33 21.62
CA PRO A 400 4.57 -39.68 21.94
C PRO A 400 3.92 -40.07 23.28
N SER A 401 3.19 -41.15 23.28
CA SER A 401 2.52 -41.63 24.49
C SER A 401 3.55 -41.79 25.60
N THR A 402 3.16 -41.57 26.84
CA THR A 402 4.03 -41.81 28.01
C THR A 402 4.66 -43.22 28.02
N GLU A 403 4.11 -44.16 27.27
CA GLU A 403 4.66 -45.52 27.08
C GLU A 403 5.87 -45.53 26.12
N ASP A 404 5.94 -44.63 25.12
CA ASP A 404 7.09 -44.58 24.21
C ASP A 404 8.30 -43.90 24.88
N ILE A 405 8.08 -42.93 25.78
CA ILE A 405 9.15 -42.32 26.58
C ILE A 405 9.75 -43.31 27.60
N VAL A 406 8.96 -44.22 28.12
CA VAL A 406 9.45 -45.27 29.04
C VAL A 406 10.29 -46.31 28.32
N ARG A 407 9.96 -46.66 27.07
CA ARG A 407 10.76 -47.63 26.26
C ARG A 407 12.10 -47.09 25.82
N GLU A 408 12.23 -45.81 25.50
CA GLU A 408 13.52 -45.19 25.17
C GLU A 408 14.44 -45.06 26.39
N ASN A 409 13.91 -44.84 27.58
CA ASN A 409 14.70 -44.77 28.80
C ASN A 409 15.18 -46.16 29.27
N ASP A 410 14.43 -47.20 29.03
CA ASP A 410 14.85 -48.60 29.35
C ASP A 410 15.89 -49.11 28.35
N ALA A 411 15.85 -48.69 27.08
CA ALA A 411 16.84 -49.06 26.07
C ALA A 411 18.20 -48.35 26.31
N SER A 412 18.21 -47.15 26.88
CA SER A 412 19.44 -46.42 27.23
C SER A 412 20.12 -46.95 28.52
N ALA A 413 19.35 -47.58 29.42
CA ALA A 413 19.87 -48.16 30.66
C ALA A 413 20.50 -49.55 30.46
N SER A 414 20.20 -50.29 29.37
CA SER A 414 20.78 -51.60 29.08
C SER A 414 22.12 -51.57 28.33
N ASN A 415 22.54 -50.44 27.79
CA ASN A 415 23.82 -50.24 27.09
C ASN A 415 24.95 -49.67 27.97
N ALA A 416 24.74 -49.50 29.27
CA ALA A 416 25.71 -48.98 30.24
C ALA A 416 26.10 -50.02 31.32
N ARG A 417 26.17 -51.28 30.94
CA ARG A 417 26.79 -52.34 31.80
C ARG A 417 27.76 -53.19 31.01
#